data_fb5eb2ff343a552af6f8bf1cffadd233
#
_entry.id   fb5eb2ff343a552af6f8bf1cffadd233
#
_cell.length_a   1.000
_cell.length_b   1.000
_cell.length_c   1.000
_cell.angle_alpha   90.00
_cell.angle_beta   90.00
_cell.angle_gamma   90.00
#
_symmetry.space_group_name_H-M   'P 1'
#
loop_
_entity.id
_entity.type
_entity.pdbx_description
1 polymer ?
#
loop_
_entity_poly.entity_id
_entity_poly.type
_entity_poly.pdbx_seq_one_letter_code
_entity_poly.pdbx_strand_id
1 'polypeptide(L)'
;MKLSELKTGESGVIVKVSGHGGFRKRVIEMGFIKGKKVDVLLNAPLQDPVKYKIMGYEVSLRHSEADHIEVVSIDEAKNNKELNHADAEDRQQVIDSQTINTNDSDEQALGDKMLVAERKDSASNEALAEQEAERLHHVINVALVGNPNCGKTSLFNFASGAHERVGNYSGVTVDAKVGEADFNGYHFNLVDLPGTYSLSAYSPEELYVRKQLIEHTPDIVINVIDTSNLERNLYLTTQLIDMHIRMVCALNMFDETEKRGDNIDYDKLGELFGISMIPTVFTNGRGVDKLFETIIELYEGKEDSSSHYRHIHINHGHEIEHGIEHIQKYLKADDSTRQRYSTRYLSIKLLENDKHAEEYVSHLKSAKEIFAARDEAAKRVKEETLEDSETAIMDAKYGFIHGALQEAGYEPGKAKDTYQVTHLIDSILTNKYVGFPIFILLLFIMFSATFVLGEIPKGWIEDGVSWLGEFISTTMPDGPVKDMLVDGVIGGVGAVIVFLPQILILYFFISYMEDSGYMARAAFIMDKLMHKMGLHGKSFIPLIMGFGCNVPAVMATRTIESHRSRLITMLILPLMSCSARLPIYIMVIGTFFAIQYRSLIMVSLYLIGIFLAVILSRI
;
A
#
# COMPACT_ATOMS: atom_id res chain seq x y z
N MET A 1 0.20 -18.40 25.57
CA MET A 1 -1.11 -17.75 25.48
C MET A 1 -1.32 -17.24 24.07
N LYS A 2 -2.55 -16.91 23.67
CA LYS A 2 -2.83 -16.35 22.34
C LYS A 2 -2.77 -14.83 22.36
N LEU A 3 -2.39 -14.21 21.23
CA LEU A 3 -2.32 -12.76 21.12
C LEU A 3 -3.67 -12.07 21.39
N SER A 4 -4.78 -12.72 21.03
CA SER A 4 -6.14 -12.26 21.32
C SER A 4 -6.51 -12.18 22.80
N GLU A 5 -5.78 -12.88 23.66
CA GLU A 5 -6.00 -12.92 25.12
C GLU A 5 -5.35 -11.75 25.85
N LEU A 6 -4.39 -11.06 25.21
CA LEU A 6 -3.73 -9.88 25.77
C LEU A 6 -4.70 -8.69 25.84
N LYS A 7 -4.61 -7.94 26.94
CA LYS A 7 -5.43 -6.74 27.17
C LYS A 7 -4.72 -5.48 26.68
N THR A 8 -5.49 -4.43 26.45
CA THR A 8 -4.95 -3.10 26.12
C THR A 8 -3.88 -2.67 27.13
N GLY A 9 -2.71 -2.29 26.62
CA GLY A 9 -1.53 -1.90 27.40
C GLY A 9 -0.63 -3.07 27.80
N GLU A 10 -1.02 -4.32 27.53
CA GLU A 10 -0.15 -5.48 27.76
C GLU A 10 0.74 -5.72 26.54
N SER A 11 1.88 -6.36 26.79
CA SER A 11 2.87 -6.70 25.77
C SER A 11 3.22 -8.18 25.84
N GLY A 12 3.50 -8.76 24.69
CA GLY A 12 3.99 -10.15 24.58
C GLY A 12 5.10 -10.28 23.57
N VAL A 13 5.79 -11.40 23.58
CA VAL A 13 6.78 -11.80 22.57
C VAL A 13 6.21 -12.95 21.78
N ILE A 14 6.26 -12.85 20.45
CA ILE A 14 5.70 -13.86 19.55
C ILE A 14 6.57 -15.11 19.60
N VAL A 15 5.93 -16.26 19.80
CA VAL A 15 6.59 -17.57 19.80
C VAL A 15 6.28 -18.33 18.52
N LYS A 16 5.02 -18.23 18.03
CA LYS A 16 4.60 -18.98 16.86
C LYS A 16 3.40 -18.32 16.19
N VAL A 17 3.40 -18.33 14.85
CA VAL A 17 2.25 -17.97 14.02
C VAL A 17 1.69 -19.25 13.41
N SER A 18 0.48 -19.62 13.80
CA SER A 18 -0.25 -20.78 13.29
C SER A 18 -1.21 -20.39 12.17
N GLY A 19 -1.75 -21.36 11.45
CA GLY A 19 -2.63 -21.14 10.30
C GLY A 19 -2.00 -21.61 9.00
N HIS A 20 -2.75 -21.56 7.89
CA HIS A 20 -2.29 -22.06 6.58
C HIS A 20 -2.56 -21.04 5.47
N GLY A 21 -1.72 -21.06 4.42
CA GLY A 21 -1.91 -20.28 3.20
C GLY A 21 -1.74 -18.78 3.36
N GLY A 22 -2.48 -18.00 2.55
CA GLY A 22 -2.32 -16.55 2.44
C GLY A 22 -2.49 -15.74 3.73
N PHE A 23 -3.24 -16.24 4.71
CA PHE A 23 -3.40 -15.56 5.99
C PHE A 23 -2.07 -15.53 6.78
N ARG A 24 -1.45 -16.70 6.99
CA ARG A 24 -0.19 -16.81 7.74
C ARG A 24 0.89 -15.94 7.11
N LYS A 25 1.04 -16.03 5.78
CA LYS A 25 2.01 -15.24 5.04
C LYS A 25 1.80 -13.74 5.22
N ARG A 26 0.56 -13.26 5.03
CA ARG A 26 0.21 -11.85 5.24
C ARG A 26 0.58 -11.36 6.64
N VAL A 27 0.30 -12.15 7.67
CA VAL A 27 0.58 -11.78 9.06
C VAL A 27 2.10 -11.71 9.31
N ILE A 28 2.88 -12.65 8.76
CA ILE A 28 4.34 -12.64 8.85
C ILE A 28 4.93 -11.46 8.05
N GLU A 29 4.45 -11.17 6.84
CA GLU A 29 4.84 -10.00 6.04
C GLU A 29 4.50 -8.67 6.75
N MET A 30 3.50 -8.68 7.62
CA MET A 30 3.20 -7.59 8.54
C MET A 30 4.15 -7.53 9.75
N GLY A 31 5.17 -8.39 9.83
CA GLY A 31 6.17 -8.39 10.89
C GLY A 31 5.81 -9.19 12.14
N PHE A 32 4.73 -10.00 12.14
CA PHE A 32 4.44 -10.91 13.24
C PHE A 32 5.31 -12.16 13.13
N ILE A 33 6.59 -12.00 13.43
CA ILE A 33 7.60 -13.07 13.39
C ILE A 33 8.05 -13.48 14.79
N LYS A 34 8.59 -14.70 14.93
CA LYS A 34 9.10 -15.24 16.19
C LYS A 34 10.16 -14.31 16.81
N GLY A 35 10.12 -14.13 18.12
CA GLY A 35 11.04 -13.28 18.86
C GLY A 35 10.68 -11.79 18.90
N LYS A 36 9.79 -11.30 18.06
CA LYS A 36 9.41 -9.87 18.05
C LYS A 36 8.39 -9.55 19.14
N LYS A 37 8.60 -8.38 19.76
CA LYS A 37 7.68 -7.84 20.76
C LYS A 37 6.45 -7.26 20.08
N VAL A 38 5.28 -7.56 20.62
CA VAL A 38 3.99 -6.97 20.20
C VAL A 38 3.32 -6.32 21.40
N ASP A 39 2.86 -5.09 21.21
CA ASP A 39 2.13 -4.31 22.22
C ASP A 39 0.66 -4.18 21.80
N VAL A 40 -0.27 -4.40 22.74
CA VAL A 40 -1.70 -4.17 22.50
C VAL A 40 -2.00 -2.70 22.77
N LEU A 41 -2.24 -1.92 21.72
CA LEU A 41 -2.49 -0.49 21.86
C LEU A 41 -3.94 -0.19 22.24
N LEU A 42 -4.88 -0.79 21.52
CA LEU A 42 -6.28 -0.41 21.61
C LEU A 42 -7.22 -1.50 21.09
N ASN A 43 -8.30 -1.72 21.81
CA ASN A 43 -9.42 -2.52 21.34
C ASN A 43 -10.51 -1.62 20.76
N ALA A 44 -11.05 -1.95 19.59
CA ALA A 44 -12.23 -1.24 19.08
C ALA A 44 -13.38 -1.27 20.08
N PRO A 45 -14.30 -0.30 20.09
CA PRO A 45 -15.42 -0.22 21.03
C PRO A 45 -16.27 -1.48 21.12
N LEU A 46 -16.37 -2.23 20.01
CA LEU A 46 -17.07 -3.51 19.92
C LEU A 46 -16.13 -4.72 20.16
N GLN A 47 -14.90 -4.48 20.70
CA GLN A 47 -13.86 -5.46 20.98
C GLN A 47 -13.27 -6.17 19.74
N ASP A 48 -13.50 -5.65 18.54
CA ASP A 48 -12.98 -6.19 17.30
C ASP A 48 -13.06 -5.11 16.18
N PRO A 49 -11.96 -4.78 15.46
CA PRO A 49 -10.61 -5.34 15.57
C PRO A 49 -9.81 -4.79 16.77
N VAL A 50 -8.65 -5.41 17.00
CA VAL A 50 -7.66 -4.98 18.01
C VAL A 50 -6.48 -4.34 17.30
N LYS A 51 -5.99 -3.22 17.82
CA LYS A 51 -4.84 -2.50 17.30
C LYS A 51 -3.59 -2.89 18.07
N TYR A 52 -2.61 -3.40 17.34
CA TYR A 52 -1.32 -3.85 17.86
C TYR A 52 -0.21 -2.94 17.35
N LYS A 53 0.85 -2.81 18.11
CA LYS A 53 2.12 -2.21 17.66
C LYS A 53 3.16 -3.30 17.55
N ILE A 54 3.78 -3.40 16.36
CA ILE A 54 4.84 -4.36 16.08
C ILE A 54 5.88 -3.68 15.20
N MET A 55 7.17 -3.92 15.45
CA MET A 55 8.28 -3.35 14.67
C MET A 55 8.14 -1.83 14.42
N GLY A 56 7.59 -1.10 15.40
CA GLY A 56 7.46 0.36 15.35
C GLY A 56 6.20 0.90 14.69
N TYR A 57 5.38 0.11 14.02
CA TYR A 57 4.15 0.55 13.36
C TYR A 57 2.88 -0.13 13.91
N GLU A 58 1.72 0.39 13.54
CA GLU A 58 0.44 -0.03 14.06
C GLU A 58 -0.32 -0.91 13.05
N VAL A 59 -0.79 -2.07 13.50
CA VAL A 59 -1.57 -3.01 12.71
C VAL A 59 -2.86 -3.34 13.43
N SER A 60 -3.96 -3.41 12.69
CA SER A 60 -5.24 -3.88 13.23
C SER A 60 -5.50 -5.31 12.78
N LEU A 61 -5.65 -6.22 13.74
CA LEU A 61 -6.06 -7.60 13.50
C LEU A 61 -7.39 -7.87 14.17
N ARG A 62 -8.17 -8.76 13.60
CA ARG A 62 -9.38 -9.28 14.23
C ARG A 62 -9.05 -10.29 15.31
N HIS A 63 -9.93 -10.47 16.27
CA HIS A 63 -9.75 -11.50 17.30
C HIS A 63 -9.50 -12.88 16.69
N SER A 64 -10.27 -13.25 15.66
CA SER A 64 -10.10 -14.53 14.95
C SER A 64 -8.74 -14.66 14.25
N GLU A 65 -8.14 -13.56 13.83
CA GLU A 65 -6.80 -13.52 13.24
C GLU A 65 -5.72 -13.58 14.33
N ALA A 66 -5.89 -12.84 15.41
CA ALA A 66 -4.98 -12.83 16.57
C ALA A 66 -4.97 -14.18 17.33
N ASP A 67 -6.04 -14.98 17.25
CA ASP A 67 -6.11 -16.34 17.79
C ASP A 67 -5.09 -17.31 17.19
N HIS A 68 -4.56 -17.00 16.02
CA HIS A 68 -3.54 -17.80 15.34
C HIS A 68 -2.11 -17.42 15.72
N ILE A 69 -1.91 -16.41 16.56
CA ILE A 69 -0.59 -15.93 17.00
C ILE A 69 -0.40 -16.31 18.47
N GLU A 70 0.62 -17.11 18.75
CA GLU A 70 0.99 -17.51 20.10
C GLU A 70 2.06 -16.56 20.64
N VAL A 71 1.85 -16.08 21.87
CA VAL A 71 2.75 -15.15 22.55
C VAL A 71 3.05 -15.62 23.96
N VAL A 72 4.19 -15.20 24.49
CA VAL A 72 4.59 -15.38 25.89
C VAL A 72 4.78 -14.01 26.53
N SER A 73 4.73 -13.94 27.86
CA SER A 73 5.04 -12.71 28.58
C SER A 73 6.51 -12.32 28.39
N ILE A 74 6.82 -11.02 28.53
CA ILE A 74 8.20 -10.52 28.39
C ILE A 74 9.14 -11.21 29.40
N ASP A 75 8.65 -11.52 30.61
CA ASP A 75 9.46 -12.17 31.65
C ASP A 75 9.72 -13.64 31.32
N GLU A 76 8.76 -14.33 30.74
CA GLU A 76 8.94 -15.72 30.26
C GLU A 76 9.88 -15.76 29.06
N ALA A 77 9.79 -14.78 28.15
CA ALA A 77 10.67 -14.66 26.98
C ALA A 77 12.14 -14.48 27.39
N LYS A 78 12.43 -13.65 28.40
CA LYS A 78 13.79 -13.45 28.92
C LYS A 78 14.42 -14.72 29.50
N ASN A 79 13.62 -15.65 29.98
CA ASN A 79 14.08 -16.92 30.55
C ASN A 79 14.20 -18.04 29.50
N ASN A 80 13.71 -17.83 28.31
CA ASN A 80 13.76 -18.79 27.21
C ASN A 80 15.03 -18.60 26.39
N LYS A 81 15.97 -19.56 26.48
CA LYS A 81 17.27 -19.50 25.81
C LYS A 81 17.13 -19.41 24.26
N GLU A 82 16.12 -20.03 23.68
CA GLU A 82 15.89 -20.04 22.22
C GLU A 82 15.51 -18.66 21.67
N LEU A 83 14.89 -17.79 22.49
CA LEU A 83 14.53 -16.43 22.09
C LEU A 83 15.66 -15.42 22.32
N ASN A 84 16.62 -15.74 23.19
CA ASN A 84 17.76 -14.87 23.53
C ASN A 84 18.98 -15.06 22.62
N HIS A 85 19.05 -16.12 21.81
CA HIS A 85 20.16 -16.36 20.86
C HIS A 85 19.94 -15.75 19.49
N ALA A 86 18.73 -15.25 19.17
CA ALA A 86 18.36 -14.69 17.86
C ALA A 86 19.32 -13.58 17.40
N ASP A 87 19.71 -12.66 18.28
CA ASP A 87 20.57 -11.51 17.93
C ASP A 87 22.01 -11.93 17.51
N ALA A 88 22.53 -13.03 18.02
CA ALA A 88 23.85 -13.54 17.66
C ALA A 88 23.81 -14.32 16.34
N GLU A 89 22.75 -15.07 16.11
CA GLU A 89 22.51 -15.81 14.88
C GLU A 89 22.24 -14.86 13.71
N ASP A 90 21.49 -13.78 13.95
CA ASP A 90 21.19 -12.74 12.95
C ASP A 90 22.48 -12.07 12.42
N ARG A 91 23.45 -11.77 13.31
CA ARG A 91 24.75 -11.20 12.91
C ARG A 91 25.59 -12.21 12.11
N GLN A 92 25.63 -13.46 12.52
CA GLN A 92 26.33 -14.50 11.79
C GLN A 92 25.78 -14.67 10.38
N GLN A 93 24.47 -14.55 10.22
CA GLN A 93 23.79 -14.64 8.92
C GLN A 93 24.18 -13.53 7.94
N VAL A 94 24.44 -12.31 8.43
CA VAL A 94 24.96 -11.21 7.59
C VAL A 94 26.37 -11.55 7.10
N ILE A 95 27.24 -12.05 7.98
CA ILE A 95 28.63 -12.44 7.65
C ILE A 95 28.62 -13.57 6.62
N ASP A 96 27.81 -14.59 6.84
CA ASP A 96 27.68 -15.74 5.93
C ASP A 96 27.13 -15.32 4.56
N SER A 97 26.17 -14.39 4.52
CA SER A 97 25.64 -13.84 3.26
C SER A 97 26.69 -13.09 2.45
N GLN A 98 27.64 -12.43 3.10
CA GLN A 98 28.76 -11.75 2.42
C GLN A 98 29.80 -12.73 1.88
N THR A 99 29.96 -13.89 2.50
CA THR A 99 31.01 -14.88 2.13
C THR A 99 30.61 -15.71 0.91
N ILE A 100 29.32 -15.94 0.66
CA ILE A 100 28.82 -16.71 -0.50
C ILE A 100 29.10 -16.00 -1.85
N ASN A 101 29.36 -14.71 -1.82
CA ASN A 101 29.46 -13.84 -3.01
C ASN A 101 30.71 -14.08 -3.89
N THR A 102 31.63 -14.97 -3.52
CA THR A 102 32.94 -15.09 -4.22
C THR A 102 32.96 -16.14 -5.32
N ASN A 103 31.94 -16.94 -5.54
CA ASN A 103 32.01 -18.10 -6.43
C ASN A 103 31.03 -18.13 -7.64
N ASP A 104 30.13 -17.16 -7.82
CA ASP A 104 29.16 -17.18 -8.94
C ASP A 104 29.52 -16.16 -10.05
N SER A 105 30.66 -16.40 -10.73
CA SER A 105 31.06 -15.62 -11.92
C SER A 105 30.18 -15.86 -13.17
N ASP A 106 29.32 -16.88 -13.16
CA ASP A 106 28.50 -17.25 -14.32
C ASP A 106 27.19 -16.46 -14.44
N GLU A 107 26.65 -15.92 -13.34
CA GLU A 107 25.40 -15.14 -13.36
C GLU A 107 25.62 -13.64 -13.62
N GLN A 108 26.79 -13.08 -13.27
CA GLN A 108 27.18 -11.72 -13.67
C GLN A 108 27.25 -11.55 -15.19
N ALA A 109 27.65 -12.61 -15.92
CA ALA A 109 27.72 -12.62 -17.38
C ALA A 109 26.33 -12.59 -18.06
N LEU A 110 25.23 -12.79 -17.34
CA LEU A 110 23.87 -12.83 -17.90
C LEU A 110 23.28 -11.43 -18.03
N GLY A 111 23.50 -10.55 -17.04
CA GLY A 111 23.08 -9.15 -17.11
C GLY A 111 23.74 -8.41 -18.29
N ASP A 112 25.02 -8.68 -18.52
CA ASP A 112 25.78 -8.06 -19.61
C ASP A 112 25.46 -8.64 -20.99
N LYS A 113 25.05 -9.90 -21.07
CA LYS A 113 24.71 -10.56 -22.37
C LYS A 113 23.31 -10.21 -22.89
N MET A 114 22.35 -9.89 -22.04
CA MET A 114 21.00 -9.46 -22.48
C MET A 114 21.04 -8.09 -23.19
N LEU A 115 21.95 -7.20 -22.84
CA LEU A 115 22.14 -5.91 -23.51
C LEU A 115 22.83 -6.02 -24.89
N VAL A 116 23.48 -7.15 -25.21
CA VAL A 116 24.28 -7.32 -26.44
C VAL A 116 23.58 -8.18 -27.52
N ALA A 117 22.55 -8.96 -27.16
CA ALA A 117 21.95 -9.94 -28.06
C ALA A 117 21.00 -9.36 -29.14
N GLU A 118 20.49 -8.14 -29.00
CA GLU A 118 19.57 -7.51 -29.98
C GLU A 118 20.26 -6.71 -31.11
N ARG A 119 21.61 -6.73 -31.20
CA ARG A 119 22.39 -5.89 -32.15
C ARG A 119 23.06 -6.64 -33.29
N LYS A 120 22.52 -7.73 -33.79
CA LYS A 120 23.02 -8.34 -35.01
C LYS A 120 21.91 -8.60 -35.98
N ASP A 121 21.55 -7.59 -36.77
CA ASP A 121 21.21 -7.69 -38.20
C ASP A 121 20.85 -6.31 -38.76
N SER A 122 21.77 -5.70 -39.48
CA SER A 122 21.62 -4.97 -40.74
C SER A 122 22.68 -3.90 -40.95
N ALA A 123 23.68 -4.27 -41.73
CA ALA A 123 24.67 -3.35 -42.30
C ALA A 123 24.03 -2.58 -43.47
N SER A 124 23.54 -1.35 -43.21
CA SER A 124 23.44 -0.29 -44.24
C SER A 124 22.85 0.99 -43.62
N ASN A 125 23.65 1.70 -42.90
CA ASN A 125 23.55 3.13 -42.53
C ASN A 125 24.41 3.39 -41.29
N GLU A 126 25.73 3.18 -41.39
CA GLU A 126 26.64 3.29 -40.25
C GLU A 126 26.56 4.65 -39.53
N ALA A 127 26.39 5.76 -40.24
CA ALA A 127 26.33 7.07 -39.57
C ALA A 127 24.97 7.39 -38.89
N LEU A 128 23.84 6.86 -39.40
CA LEU A 128 22.54 6.96 -38.72
C LEU A 128 22.42 5.97 -37.58
N ALA A 129 23.04 4.79 -37.73
CA ALA A 129 23.08 3.77 -36.68
C ALA A 129 24.00 4.18 -35.51
N GLU A 130 25.11 4.91 -35.77
CA GLU A 130 25.93 5.49 -34.70
C GLU A 130 25.20 6.61 -33.95
N GLN A 131 24.48 7.50 -34.64
CA GLN A 131 23.67 8.55 -33.99
C GLN A 131 22.45 7.99 -33.25
N GLU A 132 21.80 6.94 -33.74
CA GLU A 132 20.75 6.22 -33.03
C GLU A 132 21.33 5.38 -31.88
N ALA A 133 22.48 4.77 -32.02
CA ALA A 133 23.18 4.06 -30.95
C ALA A 133 23.63 5.03 -29.83
N GLU A 134 24.17 6.21 -30.18
CA GLU A 134 24.45 7.25 -29.18
C GLU A 134 23.19 7.78 -28.48
N ARG A 135 22.08 7.96 -29.22
CA ARG A 135 20.80 8.33 -28.64
C ARG A 135 20.23 7.24 -27.72
N LEU A 136 20.33 5.98 -28.09
CA LEU A 136 19.87 4.84 -27.30
C LEU A 136 20.75 4.62 -26.05
N HIS A 137 22.05 4.96 -26.11
CA HIS A 137 22.95 4.92 -24.96
C HIS A 137 22.62 5.96 -23.87
N HIS A 138 21.81 6.96 -24.15
CA HIS A 138 21.40 7.99 -23.18
C HIS A 138 19.96 7.86 -22.70
N VAL A 139 19.29 6.74 -22.99
CA VAL A 139 17.93 6.45 -22.51
C VAL A 139 17.98 5.36 -21.45
N ILE A 140 17.50 5.66 -20.25
CA ILE A 140 17.49 4.73 -19.11
C ILE A 140 16.03 4.43 -18.74
N ASN A 141 15.65 3.15 -18.77
CA ASN A 141 14.31 2.69 -18.35
C ASN A 141 14.34 2.35 -16.85
N VAL A 142 13.56 3.08 -16.08
CA VAL A 142 13.54 2.98 -14.62
C VAL A 142 12.17 2.60 -14.11
N ALA A 143 12.09 1.56 -13.28
CA ALA A 143 10.86 1.21 -12.57
C ALA A 143 10.93 1.66 -11.12
N LEU A 144 9.86 2.32 -10.64
CA LEU A 144 9.70 2.69 -9.24
C LEU A 144 8.99 1.57 -8.49
N VAL A 145 9.65 0.99 -7.51
CA VAL A 145 9.13 -0.08 -6.65
C VAL A 145 9.17 0.38 -5.19
N GLY A 146 8.35 -0.18 -4.33
CA GLY A 146 8.36 0.11 -2.89
C GLY A 146 6.99 -0.10 -2.26
N ASN A 147 6.96 -0.03 -0.94
CA ASN A 147 5.76 -0.27 -0.17
C ASN A 147 4.66 0.78 -0.46
N PRO A 148 3.37 0.46 -0.18
CA PRO A 148 2.33 1.48 -0.20
C PRO A 148 2.69 2.67 0.72
N ASN A 149 2.43 3.89 0.25
CA ASN A 149 2.66 5.15 0.97
C ASN A 149 4.13 5.51 1.27
N CYS A 150 5.12 4.84 0.70
CA CYS A 150 6.54 5.19 0.86
C CYS A 150 6.96 6.44 0.05
N GLY A 151 6.06 7.00 -0.77
CA GLY A 151 6.33 8.22 -1.55
C GLY A 151 6.73 8.00 -3.01
N LYS A 152 6.53 6.82 -3.60
CA LYS A 152 6.81 6.53 -5.03
C LYS A 152 6.20 7.55 -5.98
N THR A 153 4.89 7.75 -5.87
CA THR A 153 4.16 8.72 -6.72
C THR A 153 4.64 10.15 -6.49
N SER A 154 5.14 10.48 -5.29
CA SER A 154 5.75 11.80 -5.02
C SER A 154 7.06 11.97 -5.79
N LEU A 155 7.93 10.95 -5.82
CA LEU A 155 9.13 10.95 -6.64
C LEU A 155 8.77 11.03 -8.13
N PHE A 156 7.82 10.20 -8.57
CA PHE A 156 7.36 10.19 -9.95
C PHE A 156 6.87 11.57 -10.40
N ASN A 157 6.00 12.21 -9.63
CA ASN A 157 5.48 13.54 -9.94
C ASN A 157 6.57 14.62 -9.88
N PHE A 158 7.52 14.51 -8.96
CA PHE A 158 8.64 15.44 -8.86
C PHE A 158 9.57 15.35 -10.08
N ALA A 159 9.87 14.13 -10.53
CA ALA A 159 10.81 13.90 -11.63
C ALA A 159 10.18 14.13 -13.00
N SER A 160 8.93 13.69 -13.22
CA SER A 160 8.25 13.79 -14.52
C SER A 160 7.61 15.17 -14.77
N GLY A 161 7.44 15.99 -13.76
CA GLY A 161 6.78 17.28 -13.86
C GLY A 161 5.36 17.18 -14.43
N ALA A 162 5.04 17.96 -15.50
CA ALA A 162 3.71 17.95 -16.14
C ALA A 162 3.56 16.91 -17.28
N HIS A 163 4.55 16.03 -17.49
CA HIS A 163 4.60 15.08 -18.62
C HIS A 163 4.09 13.68 -18.26
N GLU A 164 2.94 13.59 -17.58
CA GLU A 164 2.33 12.30 -17.24
C GLU A 164 1.54 11.74 -18.45
N ARG A 165 1.75 10.44 -18.73
CA ARG A 165 0.88 9.65 -19.61
C ARG A 165 0.36 8.45 -18.85
N VAL A 166 -0.97 8.23 -18.86
CA VAL A 166 -1.56 7.00 -18.34
C VAL A 166 -1.46 5.93 -19.42
N GLY A 167 -0.57 4.98 -19.24
CA GLY A 167 -0.43 3.84 -20.14
C GLY A 167 -1.32 2.69 -19.69
N ASN A 168 -2.38 2.37 -20.44
CA ASN A 168 -3.13 1.13 -20.27
C ASN A 168 -2.36 -0.01 -20.93
N TYR A 169 -1.68 -0.83 -20.13
CA TYR A 169 -1.11 -2.08 -20.63
C TYR A 169 -2.19 -3.16 -20.70
N SER A 170 -2.31 -3.77 -21.89
CA SER A 170 -3.33 -4.77 -22.19
C SER A 170 -3.17 -6.01 -21.30
N GLY A 171 -4.18 -6.33 -20.51
CA GLY A 171 -4.33 -7.63 -19.84
C GLY A 171 -4.54 -7.63 -18.33
N VAL A 172 -4.39 -6.49 -17.63
CA VAL A 172 -4.66 -6.39 -16.18
C VAL A 172 -5.30 -5.04 -15.86
N THR A 173 -6.26 -5.03 -14.95
CA THR A 173 -7.01 -3.83 -14.48
C THR A 173 -6.19 -2.91 -13.55
N VAL A 174 -4.84 -2.96 -13.61
CA VAL A 174 -3.96 -2.16 -12.78
C VAL A 174 -3.24 -1.15 -13.66
N ASP A 175 -3.47 0.14 -13.45
CA ASP A 175 -2.87 1.23 -14.21
C ASP A 175 -1.46 1.52 -13.67
N ALA A 176 -0.42 1.33 -14.49
CA ALA A 176 0.90 1.89 -14.26
C ALA A 176 0.98 3.29 -14.89
N LYS A 177 1.57 4.25 -14.18
CA LYS A 177 1.84 5.58 -14.72
C LYS A 177 3.21 5.56 -15.37
N VAL A 178 3.30 6.15 -16.56
CA VAL A 178 4.56 6.34 -17.30
C VAL A 178 4.84 7.83 -17.40
N GLY A 179 6.08 8.22 -17.10
CA GLY A 179 6.56 9.60 -17.16
C GLY A 179 7.97 9.64 -17.73
N GLU A 180 8.36 10.81 -18.19
CA GLU A 180 9.67 11.08 -18.79
C GLU A 180 10.37 12.16 -17.96
N ALA A 181 11.67 12.05 -17.79
CA ALA A 181 12.50 13.04 -17.11
C ALA A 181 13.86 13.16 -17.80
N ASP A 182 14.40 14.38 -17.88
CA ASP A 182 15.75 14.61 -18.42
C ASP A 182 16.67 15.08 -17.30
N PHE A 183 17.83 14.43 -17.15
CA PHE A 183 18.83 14.78 -16.15
C PHE A 183 20.25 14.50 -16.65
N ASN A 184 21.14 15.48 -16.54
CA ASN A 184 22.56 15.40 -16.93
C ASN A 184 22.81 14.82 -18.34
N GLY A 185 21.92 15.09 -19.31
CA GLY A 185 22.04 14.63 -20.69
C GLY A 185 21.50 13.21 -20.94
N TYR A 186 20.91 12.57 -19.91
CA TYR A 186 20.20 11.30 -20.02
C TYR A 186 18.69 11.52 -20.02
N HIS A 187 18.00 10.70 -20.80
CA HIS A 187 16.54 10.63 -20.84
C HIS A 187 16.06 9.44 -20.06
N PHE A 188 15.24 9.68 -19.03
CA PHE A 188 14.70 8.65 -18.14
C PHE A 188 13.26 8.33 -18.49
N ASN A 189 12.96 7.09 -18.81
CA ASN A 189 11.60 6.58 -18.89
C ASN A 189 11.21 6.00 -17.52
N LEU A 190 10.36 6.69 -16.79
CA LEU A 190 9.95 6.31 -15.43
C LEU A 190 8.62 5.55 -15.47
N VAL A 191 8.56 4.40 -14.81
CA VAL A 191 7.32 3.62 -14.63
C VAL A 191 6.99 3.54 -13.15
N ASP A 192 5.87 4.17 -12.71
CA ASP A 192 5.38 4.07 -11.32
C ASP A 192 4.57 2.78 -11.17
N LEU A 193 5.16 1.78 -10.52
CA LEU A 193 4.50 0.51 -10.25
C LEU A 193 3.64 0.60 -8.97
N PRO A 194 2.56 -0.18 -8.86
CA PRO A 194 1.73 -0.26 -7.67
C PRO A 194 2.54 -0.53 -6.40
N GLY A 195 2.09 0.03 -5.26
CA GLY A 195 2.72 -0.24 -3.98
C GLY A 195 2.51 -1.69 -3.55
N THR A 196 3.60 -2.37 -3.19
CA THR A 196 3.55 -3.76 -2.73
C THR A 196 4.47 -3.96 -1.54
N TYR A 197 4.07 -4.82 -0.61
CA TYR A 197 4.89 -5.20 0.54
C TYR A 197 5.81 -6.39 0.24
N SER A 198 5.44 -7.19 -0.76
CA SER A 198 6.19 -8.36 -1.19
C SER A 198 5.93 -8.66 -2.67
N LEU A 199 6.73 -9.55 -3.25
CA LEU A 199 6.56 -10.06 -4.63
C LEU A 199 5.99 -11.49 -4.65
N SER A 200 5.13 -11.81 -3.68
CA SER A 200 4.63 -13.16 -3.45
C SER A 200 3.39 -13.54 -4.26
N ALA A 201 2.92 -12.70 -5.17
CA ALA A 201 1.80 -12.96 -6.09
C ALA A 201 0.46 -13.35 -5.42
N TYR A 202 0.19 -12.87 -4.20
CA TYR A 202 -1.11 -13.07 -3.53
C TYR A 202 -2.14 -12.01 -3.91
N SER A 203 -1.70 -10.79 -4.16
CA SER A 203 -2.56 -9.73 -4.67
C SER A 203 -2.37 -9.54 -6.17
N PRO A 204 -3.37 -9.03 -6.90
CA PRO A 204 -3.22 -8.67 -8.31
C PRO A 204 -2.10 -7.65 -8.54
N GLU A 205 -1.91 -6.72 -7.60
CA GLU A 205 -0.88 -5.69 -7.62
C GLU A 205 0.52 -6.31 -7.51
N GLU A 206 0.73 -7.24 -6.55
CA GLU A 206 2.00 -7.96 -6.40
C GLU A 206 2.36 -8.76 -7.64
N LEU A 207 1.38 -9.48 -8.19
CA LEU A 207 1.56 -10.24 -9.42
C LEU A 207 1.91 -9.33 -10.60
N TYR A 208 1.28 -8.15 -10.67
CA TYR A 208 1.55 -7.18 -11.73
C TYR A 208 2.99 -6.64 -11.63
N VAL A 209 3.41 -6.17 -10.43
CA VAL A 209 4.79 -5.69 -10.19
C VAL A 209 5.80 -6.76 -10.57
N ARG A 210 5.61 -8.00 -10.10
CA ARG A 210 6.48 -9.12 -10.41
C ARG A 210 6.57 -9.40 -11.91
N LYS A 211 5.45 -9.40 -12.64
CA LYS A 211 5.43 -9.58 -14.10
C LYS A 211 6.17 -8.46 -14.81
N GLN A 212 5.97 -7.20 -14.41
CA GLN A 212 6.64 -6.06 -15.01
C GLN A 212 8.17 -6.17 -14.85
N LEU A 213 8.64 -6.56 -13.67
CA LEU A 213 10.07 -6.72 -13.40
C LEU A 213 10.72 -7.88 -14.19
N ILE A 214 9.96 -8.95 -14.49
CA ILE A 214 10.47 -10.13 -15.20
C ILE A 214 10.31 -9.99 -16.72
N GLU A 215 9.17 -9.49 -17.19
CA GLU A 215 8.83 -9.48 -18.63
C GLU A 215 9.35 -8.22 -19.34
N HIS A 216 9.46 -7.10 -18.64
CA HIS A 216 9.89 -5.81 -19.20
C HIS A 216 11.22 -5.30 -18.60
N THR A 217 11.96 -6.18 -17.93
CA THR A 217 13.27 -5.94 -17.29
C THR A 217 13.76 -4.48 -17.42
N PRO A 218 13.46 -3.60 -16.44
CA PRO A 218 13.96 -2.23 -16.46
C PRO A 218 15.48 -2.24 -16.35
N ASP A 219 16.16 -1.23 -16.90
CA ASP A 219 17.61 -1.10 -16.79
C ASP A 219 18.03 -0.96 -15.32
N ILE A 220 17.25 -0.17 -14.54
CA ILE A 220 17.47 0.03 -13.11
C ILE A 220 16.13 0.14 -12.39
N VAL A 221 16.07 -0.38 -11.17
CA VAL A 221 14.93 -0.21 -10.26
C VAL A 221 15.28 0.81 -9.18
N ILE A 222 14.41 1.79 -8.96
CA ILE A 222 14.43 2.62 -7.74
C ILE A 222 13.52 1.97 -6.71
N ASN A 223 14.09 1.41 -5.66
CA ASN A 223 13.32 0.91 -4.53
C ASN A 223 13.14 2.04 -3.50
N VAL A 224 11.92 2.54 -3.39
CA VAL A 224 11.57 3.63 -2.47
C VAL A 224 11.22 3.05 -1.11
N ILE A 225 12.00 3.41 -0.10
CA ILE A 225 11.94 2.92 1.28
C ILE A 225 11.43 4.05 2.18
N ASP A 226 10.38 3.79 2.94
CA ASP A 226 9.95 4.65 4.05
C ASP A 226 10.86 4.39 5.26
N THR A 227 11.73 5.37 5.58
CA THR A 227 12.68 5.25 6.69
C THR A 227 12.02 5.21 8.06
N SER A 228 10.77 5.65 8.17
CA SER A 228 10.02 5.55 9.41
C SER A 228 9.65 4.12 9.80
N ASN A 229 9.69 3.19 8.83
CA ASN A 229 9.37 1.77 8.97
C ASN A 229 10.40 0.89 8.26
N LEU A 230 11.67 1.14 8.54
CA LEU A 230 12.81 0.64 7.77
C LEU A 230 12.87 -0.89 7.69
N GLU A 231 12.77 -1.58 8.83
CA GLU A 231 12.85 -3.05 8.91
C GLU A 231 11.83 -3.75 7.99
N ARG A 232 10.59 -3.25 7.98
CA ARG A 232 9.53 -3.78 7.12
C ARG A 232 9.76 -3.49 5.63
N ASN A 233 10.23 -2.28 5.31
CA ASN A 233 10.45 -1.88 3.92
C ASN A 233 11.63 -2.63 3.30
N LEU A 234 12.65 -2.96 4.08
CA LEU A 234 13.81 -3.74 3.65
C LEU A 234 13.46 -5.18 3.26
N TYR A 235 12.33 -5.73 3.70
CA TYR A 235 11.89 -7.06 3.27
C TYR A 235 11.66 -7.14 1.76
N LEU A 236 11.03 -6.15 1.16
CA LEU A 236 10.89 -6.07 -0.30
C LEU A 236 12.27 -5.97 -1.00
N THR A 237 13.21 -5.23 -0.39
CA THR A 237 14.60 -5.13 -0.89
C THR A 237 15.26 -6.51 -0.98
N THR A 238 15.08 -7.37 0.04
CA THR A 238 15.64 -8.73 0.02
C THR A 238 15.08 -9.57 -1.12
N GLN A 239 13.81 -9.39 -1.48
CA GLN A 239 13.21 -10.11 -2.60
C GLN A 239 13.70 -9.61 -3.96
N LEU A 240 13.97 -8.30 -4.09
CA LEU A 240 14.57 -7.73 -5.30
C LEU A 240 16.02 -8.20 -5.49
N ILE A 241 16.78 -8.36 -4.39
CA ILE A 241 18.12 -8.97 -4.40
C ILE A 241 18.05 -10.40 -4.94
N ASP A 242 17.11 -11.22 -4.46
CA ASP A 242 16.95 -12.60 -4.95
C ASP A 242 16.65 -12.66 -6.45
N MET A 243 15.99 -11.63 -7.01
CA MET A 243 15.71 -11.52 -8.45
C MET A 243 16.92 -11.09 -9.29
N HIS A 244 18.03 -10.71 -8.68
CA HIS A 244 19.23 -10.17 -9.35
C HIS A 244 18.96 -8.90 -10.17
N ILE A 245 18.11 -8.02 -9.66
CA ILE A 245 17.77 -6.76 -10.32
C ILE A 245 18.76 -5.67 -9.91
N ARG A 246 19.29 -4.94 -10.87
CA ARG A 246 20.08 -3.72 -10.59
C ARG A 246 19.18 -2.67 -9.96
N MET A 247 19.51 -2.19 -8.77
CA MET A 247 18.67 -1.23 -8.06
C MET A 247 19.47 -0.22 -7.25
N VAL A 248 18.79 0.92 -7.00
CA VAL A 248 19.22 1.94 -6.03
C VAL A 248 18.09 2.11 -5.02
N CYS A 249 18.41 2.23 -3.74
CA CYS A 249 17.42 2.46 -2.68
C CYS A 249 17.32 3.96 -2.36
N ALA A 250 16.12 4.53 -2.49
CA ALA A 250 15.81 5.88 -2.05
C ALA A 250 15.22 5.83 -0.64
N LEU A 251 15.98 6.26 0.37
CA LEU A 251 15.54 6.34 1.77
C LEU A 251 14.70 7.60 1.96
N ASN A 252 13.40 7.51 1.68
CA ASN A 252 12.49 8.64 1.71
C ASN A 252 11.95 8.93 3.11
N MET A 253 11.36 10.11 3.31
CA MET A 253 10.93 10.63 4.61
C MET A 253 12.07 10.75 5.62
N PHE A 254 13.28 10.97 5.12
CA PHE A 254 14.48 11.03 5.95
C PHE A 254 14.45 12.20 6.96
N ASP A 255 13.73 13.28 6.64
CA ASP A 255 13.47 14.38 7.57
C ASP A 255 12.66 13.95 8.80
N GLU A 256 11.80 12.94 8.70
CA GLU A 256 11.09 12.39 9.85
C GLU A 256 12.03 11.56 10.74
N THR A 257 12.94 10.81 10.16
CA THR A 257 14.00 10.07 10.84
C THR A 257 14.91 11.02 11.62
N GLU A 258 15.35 12.11 10.96
CA GLU A 258 16.13 13.18 11.61
C GLU A 258 15.35 13.83 12.78
N LYS A 259 14.07 14.14 12.60
CA LYS A 259 13.20 14.72 13.66
C LYS A 259 12.99 13.79 14.85
N ARG A 260 12.93 12.47 14.62
CA ARG A 260 12.82 11.46 15.70
C ARG A 260 14.14 11.30 16.44
N GLY A 261 15.26 11.68 15.83
CA GLY A 261 16.60 11.44 16.34
C GLY A 261 17.02 9.98 16.22
N ASP A 262 16.48 9.27 15.20
CA ASP A 262 16.93 7.95 14.86
C ASP A 262 18.36 8.06 14.32
N ASN A 263 19.25 7.19 14.79
CA ASN A 263 20.63 7.12 14.29
C ASN A 263 20.78 5.89 13.39
N ILE A 264 21.36 6.09 12.22
CA ILE A 264 21.65 5.02 11.27
C ILE A 264 22.78 5.42 10.35
N ASP A 265 23.74 4.52 10.19
CA ASP A 265 24.76 4.61 9.16
C ASP A 265 24.24 3.97 7.86
N TYR A 266 23.66 4.81 6.99
CA TYR A 266 23.07 4.36 5.73
C TYR A 266 24.11 3.93 4.70
N ASP A 267 25.35 4.44 4.77
CA ASP A 267 26.43 3.99 3.91
C ASP A 267 26.85 2.57 4.29
N LYS A 268 27.00 2.30 5.59
CA LYS A 268 27.25 0.95 6.10
C LYS A 268 26.12 -0.02 5.78
N LEU A 269 24.88 0.43 5.91
CA LEU A 269 23.71 -0.39 5.53
C LEU A 269 23.75 -0.72 4.03
N GLY A 270 24.12 0.25 3.20
CA GLY A 270 24.32 0.06 1.76
C GLY A 270 25.39 -0.98 1.45
N GLU A 271 26.54 -0.93 2.14
CA GLU A 271 27.59 -1.96 2.02
C GLU A 271 27.08 -3.37 2.37
N LEU A 272 26.28 -3.50 3.44
CA LEU A 272 25.75 -4.79 3.89
C LEU A 272 24.73 -5.38 2.92
N PHE A 273 23.91 -4.53 2.29
CA PHE A 273 22.96 -4.95 1.26
C PHE A 273 23.58 -5.00 -0.16
N GLY A 274 24.79 -4.51 -0.34
CA GLY A 274 25.43 -4.40 -1.66
C GLY A 274 24.71 -3.44 -2.61
N ILE A 275 24.03 -2.41 -2.09
CA ILE A 275 23.17 -1.50 -2.86
C ILE A 275 23.38 -0.07 -2.35
N SER A 276 23.51 0.89 -3.26
CA SER A 276 23.57 2.30 -2.86
C SER A 276 22.27 2.76 -2.21
N MET A 277 22.36 3.33 -1.01
CA MET A 277 21.23 3.85 -0.24
C MET A 277 21.33 5.37 -0.12
N ILE A 278 20.38 6.08 -0.71
CA ILE A 278 20.39 7.54 -0.83
C ILE A 278 19.30 8.16 0.05
N PRO A 279 19.66 8.95 1.08
CA PRO A 279 18.68 9.71 1.86
C PRO A 279 17.95 10.73 0.99
N THR A 280 16.61 10.71 1.02
CA THR A 280 15.76 11.56 0.18
C THR A 280 14.59 12.15 0.97
N VAL A 281 14.13 13.31 0.52
CA VAL A 281 12.88 13.95 0.96
C VAL A 281 12.18 14.48 -0.29
N PHE A 282 11.27 13.71 -0.85
CA PHE A 282 10.67 14.03 -2.15
C PHE A 282 9.77 15.27 -2.13
N THR A 283 9.26 15.68 -0.96
CA THR A 283 8.44 16.88 -0.81
C THR A 283 9.18 18.18 -1.12
N ASN A 284 10.50 18.21 -0.91
CA ASN A 284 11.35 19.37 -1.19
C ASN A 284 12.50 19.10 -2.18
N GLY A 285 12.57 17.89 -2.75
CA GLY A 285 13.58 17.48 -3.73
C GLY A 285 14.96 17.14 -3.15
N ARG A 286 15.13 17.15 -1.81
CA ARG A 286 16.42 16.81 -1.19
C ARG A 286 16.84 15.39 -1.55
N GLY A 287 18.07 15.24 -2.07
CA GLY A 287 18.67 13.95 -2.41
C GLY A 287 18.26 13.38 -3.76
N VAL A 288 17.32 14.02 -4.48
CA VAL A 288 16.86 13.52 -5.79
C VAL A 288 17.97 13.62 -6.86
N ASP A 289 18.70 14.72 -6.90
CA ASP A 289 19.82 14.87 -7.86
C ASP A 289 20.88 13.78 -7.65
N LYS A 290 21.28 13.51 -6.39
CA LYS A 290 22.21 12.44 -6.06
C LYS A 290 21.68 11.06 -6.43
N LEU A 291 20.36 10.84 -6.29
CA LEU A 291 19.69 9.59 -6.69
C LEU A 291 19.86 9.37 -8.20
N PHE A 292 19.57 10.38 -9.03
CA PHE A 292 19.70 10.29 -10.48
C PHE A 292 21.18 10.18 -10.93
N GLU A 293 22.11 10.87 -10.28
CA GLU A 293 23.56 10.71 -10.52
C GLU A 293 24.00 9.27 -10.25
N THR A 294 23.61 8.69 -9.12
CA THR A 294 23.93 7.29 -8.77
C THR A 294 23.33 6.30 -9.78
N ILE A 295 22.15 6.57 -10.32
CA ILE A 295 21.53 5.74 -11.37
C ILE A 295 22.36 5.78 -12.65
N ILE A 296 22.85 6.96 -13.07
CA ILE A 296 23.71 7.10 -14.24
C ILE A 296 25.02 6.34 -14.03
N GLU A 297 25.67 6.50 -12.88
CA GLU A 297 26.91 5.79 -12.53
C GLU A 297 26.74 4.27 -12.59
N LEU A 298 25.64 3.76 -12.03
CA LEU A 298 25.30 2.34 -12.06
C LEU A 298 25.00 1.85 -13.50
N TYR A 299 24.35 2.68 -14.32
CA TYR A 299 24.03 2.36 -15.72
C TYR A 299 25.29 2.30 -16.58
N GLU A 300 26.20 3.25 -16.40
CA GLU A 300 27.47 3.32 -17.14
C GLU A 300 28.49 2.25 -16.70
N GLY A 301 28.23 1.54 -15.59
CA GLY A 301 29.18 0.57 -15.03
C GLY A 301 30.48 1.22 -14.53
N LYS A 302 30.44 2.52 -14.20
CA LYS A 302 31.56 3.23 -13.58
C LYS A 302 31.59 2.88 -12.09
N GLU A 303 32.07 1.68 -11.79
CA GLU A 303 32.34 1.26 -10.42
C GLU A 303 33.64 1.97 -9.93
N ASP A 304 33.51 3.25 -9.61
CA ASP A 304 34.51 3.88 -8.76
C ASP A 304 34.34 3.37 -7.33
N SER A 305 35.44 3.32 -6.56
CA SER A 305 35.55 2.79 -5.20
C SER A 305 34.59 3.41 -4.17
N SER A 306 33.68 4.29 -4.58
CA SER A 306 32.60 4.90 -3.80
C SER A 306 31.22 4.29 -4.04
N SER A 307 31.02 3.49 -5.10
CA SER A 307 29.74 2.82 -5.33
C SER A 307 29.69 1.51 -4.54
N HIS A 308 28.78 1.43 -3.59
CA HIS A 308 28.58 0.25 -2.74
C HIS A 308 27.84 -0.91 -3.45
N TYR A 309 27.73 -0.85 -4.81
CA TYR A 309 27.06 -1.90 -5.55
C TYR A 309 27.93 -3.16 -5.61
N ARG A 310 27.47 -4.18 -4.91
CA ARG A 310 28.06 -5.53 -4.92
C ARG A 310 26.92 -6.53 -4.92
N HIS A 311 26.98 -7.49 -5.82
CA HIS A 311 26.01 -8.57 -5.80
C HIS A 311 26.17 -9.41 -4.53
N ILE A 312 25.11 -9.53 -3.74
CA ILE A 312 25.09 -10.37 -2.55
C ILE A 312 24.00 -11.44 -2.69
N HIS A 313 24.18 -12.55 -1.99
CA HIS A 313 23.16 -13.55 -1.76
C HIS A 313 22.82 -13.61 -0.29
N ILE A 314 21.54 -13.55 0.04
CA ILE A 314 21.10 -13.76 1.41
C ILE A 314 21.20 -15.24 1.72
N ASN A 315 21.91 -15.59 2.79
CA ASN A 315 22.04 -16.95 3.27
C ASN A 315 20.77 -17.33 4.07
N HIS A 316 20.10 -18.40 3.64
CA HIS A 316 18.86 -18.86 4.28
C HIS A 316 19.11 -20.01 5.28
N GLY A 317 20.38 -20.31 5.60
CA GLY A 317 20.75 -21.46 6.43
C GLY A 317 21.12 -22.69 5.59
N HIS A 318 21.95 -23.57 6.19
CA HIS A 318 22.61 -24.67 5.50
C HIS A 318 21.67 -25.58 4.68
N GLU A 319 20.55 -26.03 5.28
CA GLU A 319 19.65 -26.97 4.61
C GLU A 319 18.86 -26.32 3.47
N ILE A 320 18.49 -25.04 3.63
CA ILE A 320 17.77 -24.30 2.59
C ILE A 320 18.73 -24.02 1.42
N GLU A 321 19.96 -23.58 1.69
CA GLU A 321 20.97 -23.34 0.65
C GLU A 321 21.30 -24.62 -0.11
N HIS A 322 21.49 -25.73 0.58
CA HIS A 322 21.69 -27.03 -0.06
C HIS A 322 20.48 -27.42 -0.96
N GLY A 323 19.25 -27.14 -0.50
CA GLY A 323 18.05 -27.35 -1.29
C GLY A 323 18.00 -26.45 -2.54
N ILE A 324 18.37 -25.18 -2.39
CA ILE A 324 18.47 -24.22 -3.50
C ILE A 324 19.47 -24.73 -4.55
N GLU A 325 20.70 -25.11 -4.15
CA GLU A 325 21.71 -25.64 -5.05
C GLU A 325 21.26 -26.89 -5.79
N HIS A 326 20.57 -27.80 -5.07
CA HIS A 326 20.06 -29.04 -5.67
C HIS A 326 18.99 -28.76 -6.72
N ILE A 327 18.08 -27.85 -6.48
CA ILE A 327 17.05 -27.41 -7.44
C ILE A 327 17.69 -26.67 -8.63
N GLN A 328 18.62 -25.74 -8.36
CA GLN A 328 19.34 -24.97 -9.39
C GLN A 328 20.06 -25.86 -10.40
N LYS A 329 20.62 -26.99 -9.97
CA LYS A 329 21.30 -27.94 -10.86
C LYS A 329 20.43 -28.38 -12.03
N TYR A 330 19.13 -28.60 -11.78
CA TYR A 330 18.18 -28.98 -12.84
C TYR A 330 17.68 -27.77 -13.62
N LEU A 331 17.49 -26.62 -12.98
CA LEU A 331 17.06 -25.39 -13.64
C LEU A 331 18.13 -24.81 -14.57
N LYS A 332 19.41 -24.87 -14.16
CA LYS A 332 20.56 -24.44 -14.99
C LYS A 332 20.76 -25.29 -16.25
N ALA A 333 20.20 -26.49 -16.28
CA ALA A 333 20.24 -27.37 -17.48
C ALA A 333 19.28 -26.91 -18.59
N ASP A 334 18.33 -26.03 -18.31
CA ASP A 334 17.37 -25.52 -19.29
C ASP A 334 17.70 -24.09 -19.70
N ASP A 335 18.16 -23.91 -20.95
CA ASP A 335 18.62 -22.62 -21.48
C ASP A 335 17.50 -21.57 -21.50
N SER A 336 16.25 -21.96 -21.72
CA SER A 336 15.10 -21.04 -21.74
C SER A 336 14.81 -20.46 -20.36
N THR A 337 14.99 -21.26 -19.32
CA THR A 337 14.85 -20.83 -17.93
C THR A 337 15.96 -19.86 -17.54
N ARG A 338 17.21 -20.16 -17.91
CA ARG A 338 18.37 -19.29 -17.62
C ARG A 338 18.28 -17.93 -18.26
N GLN A 339 17.65 -17.81 -19.42
CA GLN A 339 17.48 -16.52 -20.11
C GLN A 339 16.36 -15.66 -19.50
N ARG A 340 15.40 -16.26 -18.82
CA ARG A 340 14.19 -15.57 -18.36
C ARG A 340 14.15 -15.31 -16.85
N TYR A 341 14.75 -16.20 -16.06
CA TYR A 341 14.71 -16.14 -14.60
C TYR A 341 16.07 -16.34 -13.97
N SER A 342 16.34 -15.65 -12.87
CA SER A 342 17.37 -16.09 -11.93
C SER A 342 17.01 -17.49 -11.43
N THR A 343 17.90 -18.46 -11.62
CA THR A 343 17.66 -19.83 -11.19
C THR A 343 17.58 -19.94 -9.68
N ARG A 344 18.32 -19.10 -8.95
CA ARG A 344 18.24 -18.98 -7.49
C ARG A 344 16.88 -18.49 -7.04
N TYR A 345 16.40 -17.38 -7.62
CA TYR A 345 15.07 -16.85 -7.34
C TYR A 345 13.97 -17.89 -7.56
N LEU A 346 14.02 -18.60 -8.69
CA LEU A 346 13.03 -19.63 -8.99
C LEU A 346 13.09 -20.79 -8.01
N SER A 347 14.30 -21.20 -7.55
CA SER A 347 14.47 -22.23 -6.52
C SER A 347 13.89 -21.79 -5.17
N ILE A 348 14.16 -20.55 -4.75
CA ILE A 348 13.58 -19.97 -3.52
C ILE A 348 12.05 -19.96 -3.63
N LYS A 349 11.49 -19.51 -4.75
CA LYS A 349 10.03 -19.47 -4.96
C LYS A 349 9.38 -20.86 -4.96
N LEU A 350 10.06 -21.87 -5.45
CA LEU A 350 9.59 -23.26 -5.35
C LEU A 350 9.57 -23.75 -3.89
N LEU A 351 10.59 -23.44 -3.10
CA LEU A 351 10.63 -23.76 -1.66
C LEU A 351 9.61 -22.96 -0.85
N GLU A 352 9.21 -21.76 -1.31
CA GLU A 352 8.11 -20.96 -0.76
C GLU A 352 6.71 -21.45 -1.23
N ASN A 353 6.62 -22.54 -1.98
CA ASN A 353 5.38 -23.08 -2.58
C ASN A 353 4.61 -22.05 -3.43
N ASP A 354 5.32 -21.24 -4.21
CA ASP A 354 4.74 -20.23 -5.09
C ASP A 354 4.08 -20.90 -6.31
N LYS A 355 2.77 -20.73 -6.47
CA LYS A 355 1.97 -21.37 -7.51
C LYS A 355 2.40 -21.04 -8.93
N HIS A 356 2.86 -19.80 -9.17
CA HIS A 356 3.30 -19.38 -10.51
C HIS A 356 4.67 -19.98 -10.85
N ALA A 357 5.55 -20.14 -9.85
CA ALA A 357 6.81 -20.86 -10.04
C ALA A 357 6.54 -22.34 -10.30
N GLU A 358 5.61 -22.96 -9.58
CA GLU A 358 5.19 -24.34 -9.82
C GLU A 358 4.58 -24.52 -11.21
N GLU A 359 3.69 -23.61 -11.63
CA GLU A 359 3.08 -23.63 -12.97
C GLU A 359 4.14 -23.53 -14.07
N TYR A 360 5.07 -22.57 -13.96
CA TYR A 360 6.17 -22.43 -14.92
C TYR A 360 7.01 -23.71 -15.01
N VAL A 361 7.45 -24.25 -13.88
CA VAL A 361 8.28 -25.45 -13.82
C VAL A 361 7.55 -26.69 -14.33
N SER A 362 6.23 -26.78 -14.15
CA SER A 362 5.43 -27.91 -14.63
C SER A 362 5.52 -28.14 -16.15
N HIS A 363 5.85 -27.10 -16.91
CA HIS A 363 6.04 -27.16 -18.37
C HIS A 363 7.46 -27.56 -18.80
N LEU A 364 8.43 -27.63 -17.87
CA LEU A 364 9.80 -28.00 -18.16
C LEU A 364 9.97 -29.52 -18.31
N LYS A 365 10.96 -29.94 -19.10
CA LYS A 365 11.26 -31.37 -19.30
C LYS A 365 11.72 -32.05 -18.01
N SER A 366 12.42 -31.32 -17.14
CA SER A 366 12.95 -31.78 -15.86
C SER A 366 12.01 -31.51 -14.67
N ALA A 367 10.72 -31.25 -14.91
CA ALA A 367 9.74 -30.91 -13.86
C ALA A 367 9.69 -31.94 -12.73
N LYS A 368 9.71 -33.24 -13.06
CA LYS A 368 9.64 -34.31 -12.04
C LYS A 368 10.84 -34.32 -11.10
N GLU A 369 12.03 -34.15 -11.66
CA GLU A 369 13.27 -34.08 -10.91
C GLU A 369 13.33 -32.84 -10.02
N ILE A 370 12.88 -31.69 -10.54
CA ILE A 370 12.82 -30.41 -9.81
C ILE A 370 11.84 -30.52 -8.63
N PHE A 371 10.63 -31.04 -8.85
CA PHE A 371 9.67 -31.22 -7.75
C PHE A 371 10.15 -32.24 -6.71
N ALA A 372 10.81 -33.33 -7.14
CA ALA A 372 11.39 -34.30 -6.22
C ALA A 372 12.50 -33.64 -5.35
N ALA A 373 13.38 -32.85 -5.95
CA ALA A 373 14.42 -32.12 -5.24
C ALA A 373 13.83 -31.09 -4.24
N ARG A 374 12.78 -30.36 -4.64
CA ARG A 374 12.05 -29.45 -3.76
C ARG A 374 11.45 -30.18 -2.56
N ASP A 375 10.72 -31.26 -2.79
CA ASP A 375 10.02 -32.00 -1.74
C ASP A 375 11.01 -32.62 -0.75
N GLU A 376 12.16 -33.11 -1.24
CA GLU A 376 13.25 -33.60 -0.40
C GLU A 376 13.85 -32.48 0.45
N ALA A 377 14.14 -31.30 -0.15
CA ALA A 377 14.67 -30.16 0.56
C ALA A 377 13.67 -29.63 1.62
N ALA A 378 12.38 -29.48 1.26
CA ALA A 378 11.36 -29.06 2.21
C ALA A 378 11.21 -30.02 3.40
N LYS A 379 11.36 -31.33 3.15
CA LYS A 379 11.33 -32.34 4.22
C LYS A 379 12.54 -32.20 5.15
N ARG A 380 13.75 -32.00 4.63
CA ARG A 380 14.97 -31.81 5.43
C ARG A 380 14.88 -30.54 6.29
N VAL A 381 14.47 -29.44 5.70
CA VAL A 381 14.26 -28.17 6.43
C VAL A 381 13.28 -28.38 7.58
N LYS A 382 12.16 -29.07 7.34
CA LYS A 382 11.17 -29.35 8.38
C LYS A 382 11.69 -30.26 9.49
N GLU A 383 12.56 -31.22 9.18
CA GLU A 383 13.16 -32.13 10.17
C GLU A 383 14.17 -31.39 11.07
N GLU A 384 14.90 -30.40 10.52
CA GLU A 384 15.92 -29.66 11.26
C GLU A 384 15.35 -28.44 12.01
N THR A 385 14.54 -27.62 11.34
CA THR A 385 14.01 -26.36 11.92
C THR A 385 12.67 -26.52 12.61
N LEU A 386 11.99 -27.68 12.45
CA LEU A 386 10.61 -27.93 12.88
C LEU A 386 9.57 -26.98 12.24
N GLU A 387 9.97 -26.23 11.23
CA GLU A 387 9.17 -25.24 10.51
C GLU A 387 9.05 -25.59 9.02
N ASP A 388 8.07 -25.02 8.34
CA ASP A 388 7.95 -25.17 6.90
C ASP A 388 9.02 -24.33 6.19
N SER A 389 9.51 -24.77 5.01
CA SER A 389 10.53 -24.06 4.24
C SER A 389 10.18 -22.61 3.94
N GLU A 390 8.92 -22.29 3.68
CA GLU A 390 8.42 -20.93 3.48
C GLU A 390 8.68 -20.04 4.70
N THR A 391 8.40 -20.54 5.91
CA THR A 391 8.62 -19.81 7.16
C THR A 391 10.11 -19.63 7.43
N ALA A 392 10.89 -20.71 7.29
CA ALA A 392 12.32 -20.66 7.52
C ALA A 392 13.05 -19.67 6.58
N ILE A 393 12.62 -19.57 5.30
CA ILE A 393 13.15 -18.56 4.37
C ILE A 393 12.78 -17.14 4.81
N MET A 394 11.54 -16.92 5.25
CA MET A 394 11.12 -15.60 5.73
C MET A 394 11.86 -15.18 7.00
N ASP A 395 12.01 -16.08 7.95
CA ASP A 395 12.73 -15.83 9.21
C ASP A 395 14.22 -15.53 8.93
N ALA A 396 14.83 -16.24 7.97
CA ALA A 396 16.18 -15.97 7.53
C ALA A 396 16.33 -14.56 6.91
N LYS A 397 15.38 -14.13 6.07
CA LYS A 397 15.39 -12.76 5.50
C LYS A 397 15.26 -11.68 6.57
N TYR A 398 14.36 -11.86 7.54
CA TYR A 398 14.22 -10.93 8.66
C TYR A 398 15.44 -10.96 9.58
N GLY A 399 16.05 -12.13 9.82
CA GLY A 399 17.30 -12.26 10.54
C GLY A 399 18.42 -11.45 9.88
N PHE A 400 18.58 -11.60 8.56
CA PHE A 400 19.53 -10.78 7.78
C PHE A 400 19.26 -9.28 7.94
N ILE A 401 18.00 -8.83 7.77
CA ILE A 401 17.62 -7.42 7.92
C ILE A 401 17.96 -6.90 9.31
N HIS A 402 17.57 -7.65 10.34
CA HIS A 402 17.81 -7.26 11.74
C HIS A 402 19.31 -7.18 12.05
N GLY A 403 20.10 -8.19 11.62
CA GLY A 403 21.55 -8.17 11.76
C GLY A 403 22.21 -6.99 11.05
N ALA A 404 21.79 -6.70 9.80
CA ALA A 404 22.29 -5.56 9.04
C ALA A 404 21.98 -4.21 9.71
N LEU A 405 20.77 -4.05 10.23
CA LEU A 405 20.38 -2.84 10.97
C LEU A 405 21.16 -2.67 12.26
N GLN A 406 21.45 -3.75 12.99
CA GLN A 406 22.29 -3.71 14.18
C GLN A 406 23.74 -3.33 13.84
N GLU A 407 24.32 -3.89 12.77
CA GLU A 407 25.68 -3.55 12.32
C GLU A 407 25.77 -2.11 11.78
N ALA A 408 24.71 -1.60 11.15
CA ALA A 408 24.60 -0.21 10.73
C ALA A 408 24.31 0.75 11.89
N GLY A 409 24.31 0.27 13.15
CA GLY A 409 24.10 1.09 14.33
C GLY A 409 22.71 1.72 14.40
N TYR A 410 21.70 1.06 13.85
CA TYR A 410 20.32 1.58 13.90
C TYR A 410 19.81 1.61 15.33
N GLU A 411 19.66 2.81 15.86
CA GLU A 411 19.03 3.08 17.13
C GLU A 411 17.78 3.91 16.91
N PRO A 412 16.57 3.36 17.17
CA PRO A 412 15.35 4.13 17.10
C PRO A 412 15.36 5.24 18.16
N GLY A 413 15.22 6.48 17.71
CA GLY A 413 15.18 7.65 18.59
C GLY A 413 14.03 7.55 19.58
N LYS A 414 14.20 8.15 20.75
CA LYS A 414 13.12 8.29 21.73
C LYS A 414 12.10 9.27 21.16
N ALA A 415 11.01 8.76 20.63
CA ALA A 415 9.90 9.59 20.12
C ALA A 415 9.48 10.61 21.18
N LYS A 416 9.75 11.91 20.92
CA LYS A 416 9.30 13.00 21.78
C LYS A 416 7.77 13.06 21.78
N ASP A 417 7.21 13.28 22.94
CA ASP A 417 5.84 13.57 23.41
C ASP A 417 4.64 13.70 22.42
N THR A 418 4.85 13.87 21.13
CA THR A 418 3.78 13.96 20.14
C THR A 418 2.93 12.68 20.08
N TYR A 419 3.56 11.51 20.32
CA TYR A 419 2.87 10.23 20.40
C TYR A 419 1.91 10.15 21.61
N GLN A 420 2.26 10.78 22.75
CA GLN A 420 1.40 10.73 23.93
C GLN A 420 0.09 11.50 23.72
N VAL A 421 0.14 12.64 23.03
CA VAL A 421 -1.05 13.44 22.72
C VAL A 421 -1.96 12.68 21.74
N THR A 422 -1.40 12.09 20.70
CA THR A 422 -2.16 11.30 19.73
C THR A 422 -2.80 10.08 20.40
N HIS A 423 -2.06 9.38 21.26
CA HIS A 423 -2.57 8.24 22.03
C HIS A 423 -3.69 8.65 23.00
N LEU A 424 -3.56 9.81 23.66
CA LEU A 424 -4.62 10.33 24.52
C LEU A 424 -5.90 10.62 23.73
N ILE A 425 -5.76 11.30 22.59
CA ILE A 425 -6.87 11.60 21.68
C ILE A 425 -7.49 10.28 21.18
N ASP A 426 -6.69 9.33 20.72
CA ASP A 426 -7.15 8.03 20.25
C ASP A 426 -7.88 7.26 21.35
N SER A 427 -7.36 7.24 22.58
CA SER A 427 -7.97 6.53 23.71
C SER A 427 -9.34 7.09 24.07
N ILE A 428 -9.56 8.40 23.90
CA ILE A 428 -10.86 9.05 24.14
C ILE A 428 -11.81 8.79 22.96
N LEU A 429 -11.34 9.07 21.73
CA LEU A 429 -12.17 9.01 20.54
C LEU A 429 -12.62 7.57 20.19
N THR A 430 -11.79 6.56 20.49
CA THR A 430 -12.11 5.16 20.23
C THR A 430 -12.55 4.38 21.47
N ASN A 431 -12.84 5.07 22.56
CA ASN A 431 -13.34 4.45 23.79
C ASN A 431 -14.70 3.78 23.56
N LYS A 432 -14.90 2.59 24.13
CA LYS A 432 -16.11 1.77 23.98
C LYS A 432 -17.42 2.52 24.31
N TYR A 433 -17.40 3.40 25.30
CA TYR A 433 -18.59 4.11 25.78
C TYR A 433 -18.70 5.53 25.24
N VAL A 434 -17.58 6.18 24.98
CA VAL A 434 -17.50 7.61 24.64
C VAL A 434 -17.32 7.82 23.13
N GLY A 435 -16.67 6.90 22.43
CA GLY A 435 -16.36 7.04 21.00
C GLY A 435 -17.61 7.15 20.12
N PHE A 436 -18.63 6.31 20.34
CA PHE A 436 -19.86 6.38 19.56
C PHE A 436 -20.68 7.65 19.83
N PRO A 437 -20.89 8.11 21.08
CA PRO A 437 -21.50 9.43 21.36
C PRO A 437 -20.74 10.60 20.73
N ILE A 438 -19.39 10.63 20.82
CA ILE A 438 -18.58 11.68 20.18
C ILE A 438 -18.76 11.66 18.66
N PHE A 439 -18.78 10.49 18.06
CA PHE A 439 -19.02 10.33 16.63
C PHE A 439 -20.38 10.94 16.22
N ILE A 440 -21.45 10.60 16.92
CA ILE A 440 -22.78 11.18 16.66
C ILE A 440 -22.80 12.70 16.88
N LEU A 441 -22.11 13.19 17.92
CA LEU A 441 -22.01 14.62 18.21
C LEU A 441 -21.29 15.36 17.08
N LEU A 442 -20.17 14.84 16.58
CA LEU A 442 -19.43 15.46 15.48
C LEU A 442 -20.24 15.46 14.17
N LEU A 443 -20.94 14.38 13.88
CA LEU A 443 -21.89 14.34 12.75
C LEU A 443 -23.00 15.40 12.92
N PHE A 444 -23.57 15.50 14.11
CA PHE A 444 -24.59 16.50 14.41
C PHE A 444 -24.07 17.93 14.22
N ILE A 445 -22.86 18.22 14.70
CA ILE A 445 -22.22 19.52 14.50
C ILE A 445 -21.98 19.79 13.01
N MET A 446 -21.46 18.82 12.28
CA MET A 446 -21.20 18.93 10.83
C MET A 446 -22.49 19.23 10.05
N PHE A 447 -23.55 18.47 10.27
CA PHE A 447 -24.82 18.70 9.58
C PHE A 447 -25.47 20.02 10.02
N SER A 448 -25.49 20.31 11.33
CA SER A 448 -26.06 21.57 11.82
C SER A 448 -25.31 22.78 11.25
N ALA A 449 -23.99 22.75 11.24
CA ALA A 449 -23.18 23.82 10.64
C ALA A 449 -23.48 23.94 9.13
N THR A 450 -23.55 22.84 8.40
CA THR A 450 -23.86 22.84 6.97
C THR A 450 -25.21 23.50 6.67
N PHE A 451 -26.25 23.18 7.43
CA PHE A 451 -27.58 23.75 7.20
C PHE A 451 -27.69 25.19 7.71
N VAL A 452 -27.18 25.49 8.91
CA VAL A 452 -27.30 26.84 9.49
C VAL A 452 -26.41 27.85 8.75
N LEU A 453 -25.13 27.54 8.53
CA LEU A 453 -24.22 28.43 7.82
C LEU A 453 -24.55 28.52 6.33
N GLY A 454 -25.06 27.44 5.74
CA GLY A 454 -25.42 27.39 4.33
C GLY A 454 -26.69 28.16 3.98
N GLU A 455 -27.59 28.39 4.94
CA GLU A 455 -28.83 29.12 4.71
C GLU A 455 -28.59 30.61 4.37
N ILE A 456 -27.55 31.22 4.93
CA ILE A 456 -27.19 32.63 4.69
C ILE A 456 -26.82 32.87 3.22
N PRO A 457 -25.79 32.23 2.65
CA PRO A 457 -25.43 32.45 1.26
C PRO A 457 -26.48 31.89 0.28
N LYS A 458 -27.23 30.85 0.68
CA LYS A 458 -28.38 30.35 -0.07
C LYS A 458 -29.43 31.44 -0.27
N GLY A 459 -29.81 32.16 0.81
CA GLY A 459 -30.76 33.26 0.72
C GLY A 459 -30.32 34.37 -0.20
N TRP A 460 -29.03 34.75 -0.16
CA TRP A 460 -28.49 35.77 -1.10
C TRP A 460 -28.60 35.33 -2.57
N ILE A 461 -28.38 34.06 -2.85
CA ILE A 461 -28.52 33.51 -4.21
C ILE A 461 -29.99 33.45 -4.63
N GLU A 462 -30.88 33.03 -3.74
CA GLU A 462 -32.35 33.03 -3.98
C GLU A 462 -32.87 34.44 -4.31
N ASP A 463 -32.46 35.44 -3.50
CA ASP A 463 -32.82 36.84 -3.75
C ASP A 463 -32.24 37.34 -5.10
N GLY A 464 -31.01 36.99 -5.43
CA GLY A 464 -30.37 37.34 -6.69
C GLY A 464 -31.07 36.71 -7.91
N VAL A 465 -31.41 35.44 -7.84
CA VAL A 465 -32.15 34.72 -8.89
C VAL A 465 -33.56 35.32 -9.07
N SER A 466 -34.23 35.59 -7.96
CA SER A 466 -35.56 36.20 -7.96
C SER A 466 -35.54 37.61 -8.57
N TRP A 467 -34.55 38.44 -8.15
CA TRP A 467 -34.33 39.76 -8.74
C TRP A 467 -34.08 39.70 -10.25
N LEU A 468 -33.25 38.75 -10.70
CA LEU A 468 -32.95 38.58 -12.12
C LEU A 468 -34.22 38.16 -12.91
N GLY A 469 -35.03 37.28 -12.36
CA GLY A 469 -36.29 36.84 -12.93
C GLY A 469 -37.31 37.99 -13.03
N GLU A 470 -37.42 38.82 -11.99
CA GLU A 470 -38.28 39.99 -11.99
C GLU A 470 -37.81 41.08 -12.94
N PHE A 471 -36.52 41.34 -13.03
CA PHE A 471 -35.92 42.27 -13.97
C PHE A 471 -36.25 41.92 -15.43
N ILE A 472 -36.08 40.65 -15.79
CA ILE A 472 -36.39 40.17 -17.16
C ILE A 472 -37.91 40.18 -17.41
N SER A 473 -38.69 39.80 -16.40
CA SER A 473 -40.14 39.82 -16.48
C SER A 473 -40.72 41.20 -16.71
N THR A 474 -40.09 42.26 -16.18
CA THR A 474 -40.53 43.65 -16.37
C THR A 474 -40.01 44.28 -17.68
N THR A 475 -38.87 43.81 -18.19
CA THR A 475 -38.22 44.39 -19.37
C THR A 475 -38.69 43.77 -20.68
N MET A 476 -39.13 42.51 -20.69
CA MET A 476 -39.56 41.79 -21.88
C MET A 476 -41.10 41.81 -22.05
N PRO A 477 -41.64 41.95 -23.29
CA PRO A 477 -43.04 41.80 -23.55
C PRO A 477 -43.52 40.36 -23.30
N ASP A 478 -44.82 40.23 -22.89
CA ASP A 478 -45.41 38.91 -22.61
C ASP A 478 -45.38 38.01 -23.87
N GLY A 479 -44.90 36.78 -23.70
CA GLY A 479 -44.84 35.79 -24.76
C GLY A 479 -44.04 34.54 -24.37
N PRO A 480 -44.14 33.47 -25.18
CA PRO A 480 -43.55 32.18 -24.85
C PRO A 480 -42.02 32.19 -24.66
N VAL A 481 -41.32 33.18 -25.23
CA VAL A 481 -39.87 33.37 -25.06
C VAL A 481 -39.55 33.88 -23.65
N LYS A 482 -40.37 34.79 -23.10
CA LYS A 482 -40.25 35.31 -21.75
C LYS A 482 -40.49 34.17 -20.73
N ASP A 483 -41.54 33.37 -20.91
CA ASP A 483 -41.87 32.25 -20.01
C ASP A 483 -40.75 31.19 -20.04
N MET A 484 -40.20 30.87 -21.22
CA MET A 484 -39.08 29.97 -21.36
C MET A 484 -37.83 30.50 -20.64
N LEU A 485 -37.53 31.79 -20.69
CA LEU A 485 -36.35 32.40 -20.09
C LEU A 485 -36.49 32.52 -18.57
N VAL A 486 -37.65 32.98 -18.09
CA VAL A 486 -37.87 33.22 -16.65
C VAL A 486 -38.12 31.90 -15.91
N ASP A 487 -39.11 31.12 -16.35
CA ASP A 487 -39.50 29.88 -15.64
C ASP A 487 -38.57 28.71 -16.03
N GLY A 488 -38.14 28.60 -17.28
CA GLY A 488 -37.30 27.54 -17.77
C GLY A 488 -35.83 27.73 -17.38
N VAL A 489 -35.19 28.81 -17.87
CA VAL A 489 -33.75 28.99 -17.70
C VAL A 489 -33.40 29.52 -16.31
N ILE A 490 -33.99 30.65 -15.91
CA ILE A 490 -33.63 31.30 -14.64
C ILE A 490 -34.14 30.46 -13.47
N GLY A 491 -35.40 30.02 -13.51
CA GLY A 491 -35.98 29.16 -12.49
C GLY A 491 -35.26 27.80 -12.39
N GLY A 492 -35.00 27.15 -13.50
CA GLY A 492 -34.32 25.85 -13.54
C GLY A 492 -32.85 25.93 -13.11
N VAL A 493 -32.07 26.85 -13.67
CA VAL A 493 -30.65 27.05 -13.29
C VAL A 493 -30.55 27.57 -11.84
N GLY A 494 -31.40 28.54 -11.49
CA GLY A 494 -31.45 29.11 -10.14
C GLY A 494 -31.70 28.04 -9.07
N ALA A 495 -32.67 27.14 -9.31
CA ALA A 495 -32.96 26.04 -8.40
C ALA A 495 -31.77 25.13 -8.12
N VAL A 496 -30.83 24.98 -9.07
CA VAL A 496 -29.60 24.19 -8.88
C VAL A 496 -28.53 25.00 -8.14
N ILE A 497 -28.30 26.26 -8.54
CA ILE A 497 -27.25 27.11 -7.96
C ILE A 497 -27.49 27.43 -6.50
N VAL A 498 -28.74 27.54 -6.10
CA VAL A 498 -29.18 27.80 -4.70
C VAL A 498 -28.63 26.75 -3.72
N PHE A 499 -28.44 25.49 -4.13
CA PHE A 499 -27.89 24.46 -3.26
C PHE A 499 -26.34 24.42 -3.21
N LEU A 500 -25.66 25.14 -4.11
CA LEU A 500 -24.19 25.11 -4.20
C LEU A 500 -23.47 25.48 -2.90
N PRO A 501 -23.87 26.54 -2.15
CA PRO A 501 -23.20 26.88 -0.89
C PRO A 501 -23.28 25.78 0.16
N GLN A 502 -24.42 25.13 0.30
CA GLN A 502 -24.59 24.03 1.27
C GLN A 502 -23.70 22.84 0.91
N ILE A 503 -23.57 22.53 -0.38
CA ILE A 503 -22.69 21.46 -0.86
C ILE A 503 -21.21 21.81 -0.58
N LEU A 504 -20.79 23.04 -0.83
CA LEU A 504 -19.41 23.49 -0.57
C LEU A 504 -19.07 23.43 0.93
N ILE A 505 -19.97 23.89 1.81
CA ILE A 505 -19.75 23.85 3.25
C ILE A 505 -19.70 22.40 3.75
N LEU A 506 -20.58 21.54 3.27
CA LEU A 506 -20.56 20.11 3.60
C LEU A 506 -19.22 19.48 3.17
N TYR A 507 -18.75 19.77 1.95
CA TYR A 507 -17.50 19.25 1.44
C TYR A 507 -16.31 19.73 2.26
N PHE A 508 -16.30 20.99 2.67
CA PHE A 508 -15.29 21.55 3.56
C PHE A 508 -15.18 20.78 4.88
N PHE A 509 -16.29 20.51 5.55
CA PHE A 509 -16.29 19.77 6.81
C PHE A 509 -15.85 18.30 6.61
N ILE A 510 -16.24 17.66 5.51
CA ILE A 510 -15.83 16.31 5.19
C ILE A 510 -14.31 16.26 4.98
N SER A 511 -13.74 17.17 4.17
CA SER A 511 -12.31 17.25 3.94
C SER A 511 -11.54 17.50 5.24
N TYR A 512 -12.04 18.40 6.09
CA TYR A 512 -11.45 18.66 7.40
C TYR A 512 -11.44 17.41 8.30
N MET A 513 -12.53 16.62 8.32
CA MET A 513 -12.59 15.37 9.08
C MET A 513 -11.66 14.30 8.50
N GLU A 514 -11.45 14.28 7.19
CA GLU A 514 -10.52 13.39 6.51
C GLU A 514 -9.07 13.75 6.84
N ASP A 515 -8.70 15.00 6.65
CA ASP A 515 -7.34 15.52 6.90
C ASP A 515 -6.93 15.41 8.38
N SER A 516 -7.88 15.57 9.31
CA SER A 516 -7.64 15.37 10.75
C SER A 516 -7.42 13.90 11.15
N GLY A 517 -7.59 12.95 10.21
CA GLY A 517 -7.52 11.51 10.46
C GLY A 517 -8.70 10.95 11.27
N TYR A 518 -9.73 11.77 11.55
CA TYR A 518 -10.91 11.32 12.31
C TYR A 518 -11.70 10.25 11.56
N MET A 519 -11.74 10.32 10.23
CA MET A 519 -12.44 9.32 9.39
C MET A 519 -11.88 7.90 9.56
N ALA A 520 -10.56 7.74 9.70
CA ALA A 520 -9.95 6.44 9.97
C ALA A 520 -10.37 5.88 11.34
N ARG A 521 -10.49 6.76 12.36
CA ARG A 521 -10.97 6.40 13.70
C ARG A 521 -12.45 5.99 13.68
N ALA A 522 -13.28 6.73 12.95
CA ALA A 522 -14.69 6.41 12.77
C ALA A 522 -14.89 5.06 12.05
N ALA A 523 -14.11 4.80 11.01
CA ALA A 523 -14.10 3.51 10.31
C ALA A 523 -13.73 2.35 11.25
N PHE A 524 -12.73 2.55 12.11
CA PHE A 524 -12.32 1.57 13.12
C PHE A 524 -13.44 1.25 14.14
N ILE A 525 -14.15 2.26 14.61
CA ILE A 525 -15.29 2.08 15.54
C ILE A 525 -16.39 1.21 14.90
N MET A 526 -16.65 1.41 13.61
CA MET A 526 -17.79 0.81 12.90
C MET A 526 -17.44 -0.48 12.14
N ASP A 527 -16.17 -0.89 12.12
CA ASP A 527 -15.70 -2.03 11.32
C ASP A 527 -16.49 -3.32 11.60
N LYS A 528 -16.72 -3.65 12.87
CA LYS A 528 -17.47 -4.85 13.25
C LYS A 528 -18.91 -4.86 12.71
N LEU A 529 -19.56 -3.67 12.68
CA LEU A 529 -20.92 -3.54 12.16
C LEU A 529 -20.92 -3.73 10.64
N MET A 530 -19.99 -3.07 9.95
CA MET A 530 -19.86 -3.17 8.50
C MET A 530 -19.54 -4.60 8.06
N HIS A 531 -18.66 -5.28 8.77
CA HIS A 531 -18.35 -6.67 8.49
C HIS A 531 -19.53 -7.62 8.63
N LYS A 532 -20.39 -7.42 9.63
CA LYS A 532 -21.65 -8.18 9.74
C LYS A 532 -22.57 -7.97 8.54
N MET A 533 -22.44 -6.84 7.84
CA MET A 533 -23.14 -6.53 6.60
C MET A 533 -22.40 -7.05 5.35
N GLY A 534 -21.23 -7.68 5.48
CA GLY A 534 -20.39 -8.14 4.37
C GLY A 534 -19.57 -7.04 3.71
N LEU A 535 -19.41 -5.89 4.36
CA LEU A 535 -18.68 -4.72 3.87
C LEU A 535 -17.40 -4.49 4.67
N HIS A 536 -16.44 -3.78 4.08
CA HIS A 536 -15.26 -3.31 4.77
C HIS A 536 -15.60 -2.13 5.70
N GLY A 537 -14.90 -1.95 6.83
CA GLY A 537 -15.14 -0.86 7.78
C GLY A 537 -15.12 0.53 7.14
N LYS A 538 -14.23 0.78 6.18
CA LYS A 538 -14.17 2.03 5.40
C LYS A 538 -15.44 2.34 4.60
N SER A 539 -16.30 1.34 4.31
CA SER A 539 -17.58 1.54 3.62
C SER A 539 -18.60 2.34 4.44
N PHE A 540 -18.41 2.40 5.76
CA PHE A 540 -19.27 3.17 6.64
C PHE A 540 -19.25 4.67 6.34
N ILE A 541 -18.09 5.22 5.99
CA ILE A 541 -17.91 6.64 5.68
C ILE A 541 -18.78 7.08 4.50
N PRO A 542 -18.66 6.47 3.30
CA PRO A 542 -19.55 6.76 2.18
C PRO A 542 -21.06 6.62 2.54
N LEU A 543 -21.42 5.59 3.30
CA LEU A 543 -22.82 5.37 3.65
C LEU A 543 -23.40 6.49 4.52
N ILE A 544 -22.66 6.99 5.50
CA ILE A 544 -23.07 8.14 6.31
C ILE A 544 -23.14 9.42 5.48
N MET A 545 -22.12 9.66 4.63
CA MET A 545 -22.12 10.81 3.73
C MET A 545 -23.32 10.81 2.79
N GLY A 546 -23.82 9.63 2.40
CA GLY A 546 -24.98 9.43 1.56
C GLY A 546 -26.27 10.02 2.12
N PHE A 547 -26.41 10.17 3.43
CA PHE A 547 -27.54 10.90 4.04
C PHE A 547 -27.49 12.40 3.79
N GLY A 548 -26.30 12.97 3.61
CA GLY A 548 -26.14 14.36 3.22
C GLY A 548 -26.23 14.55 1.71
N CYS A 549 -25.26 13.99 0.98
CA CYS A 549 -25.17 14.07 -0.47
C CYS A 549 -24.52 12.81 -1.05
N ASN A 550 -25.17 12.18 -2.03
CA ASN A 550 -24.68 10.97 -2.66
C ASN A 550 -23.45 11.21 -3.55
N VAL A 551 -23.23 12.42 -4.08
CA VAL A 551 -22.12 12.72 -4.98
C VAL A 551 -20.77 12.57 -4.27
N PRO A 552 -20.47 13.31 -3.17
CA PRO A 552 -19.24 13.09 -2.41
C PRO A 552 -19.17 11.69 -1.78
N ALA A 553 -20.31 11.09 -1.43
CA ALA A 553 -20.35 9.74 -0.92
C ALA A 553 -19.82 8.70 -1.93
N VAL A 554 -20.21 8.79 -3.20
CA VAL A 554 -19.68 7.93 -4.26
C VAL A 554 -18.19 8.19 -4.47
N MET A 555 -17.74 9.45 -4.44
CA MET A 555 -16.32 9.77 -4.57
C MET A 555 -15.49 9.20 -3.41
N ALA A 556 -15.99 9.26 -2.19
CA ALA A 556 -15.33 8.69 -1.02
C ALA A 556 -15.15 7.16 -1.09
N THR A 557 -15.91 6.44 -1.92
CA THR A 557 -15.71 5.00 -2.11
C THR A 557 -14.34 4.65 -2.70
N ARG A 558 -13.63 5.61 -3.30
CA ARG A 558 -12.26 5.43 -3.82
C ARG A 558 -11.27 5.01 -2.73
N THR A 559 -11.52 5.36 -1.48
CA THR A 559 -10.68 4.98 -0.32
C THR A 559 -10.84 3.51 0.09
N ILE A 560 -11.81 2.79 -0.49
CA ILE A 560 -12.06 1.38 -0.20
C ILE A 560 -11.16 0.52 -1.09
N GLU A 561 -10.23 -0.20 -0.48
CA GLU A 561 -9.23 -1.03 -1.17
C GLU A 561 -9.86 -2.22 -1.91
N SER A 562 -10.81 -2.92 -1.27
CA SER A 562 -11.50 -4.06 -1.86
C SER A 562 -12.44 -3.62 -2.99
N HIS A 563 -12.13 -4.02 -4.23
CA HIS A 563 -12.95 -3.74 -5.41
C HIS A 563 -14.41 -4.20 -5.25
N ARG A 564 -14.62 -5.40 -4.65
CA ARG A 564 -15.96 -5.93 -4.36
C ARG A 564 -16.72 -5.05 -3.37
N SER A 565 -16.10 -4.71 -2.24
CA SER A 565 -16.74 -3.84 -1.24
C SER A 565 -17.02 -2.45 -1.78
N ARG A 566 -16.11 -1.91 -2.63
CA ARG A 566 -16.30 -0.62 -3.30
C ARG A 566 -17.51 -0.63 -4.24
N LEU A 567 -17.63 -1.64 -5.11
CA LEU A 567 -18.78 -1.77 -6.01
C LEU A 567 -20.09 -1.93 -5.25
N ILE A 568 -20.15 -2.80 -4.24
CA ILE A 568 -21.35 -2.98 -3.42
C ILE A 568 -21.71 -1.67 -2.75
N THR A 569 -20.75 -0.96 -2.15
CA THR A 569 -21.00 0.33 -1.49
C THR A 569 -21.56 1.36 -2.49
N MET A 570 -20.99 1.47 -3.70
CA MET A 570 -21.54 2.37 -4.74
C MET A 570 -22.96 2.01 -5.14
N LEU A 571 -23.29 0.73 -5.24
CA LEU A 571 -24.63 0.27 -5.66
C LEU A 571 -25.69 0.51 -4.58
N ILE A 572 -25.35 0.46 -3.30
CA ILE A 572 -26.29 0.68 -2.19
C ILE A 572 -26.44 2.15 -1.79
N LEU A 573 -25.46 3.03 -2.13
CA LEU A 573 -25.52 4.45 -1.83
C LEU A 573 -26.80 5.15 -2.31
N PRO A 574 -27.32 4.90 -3.53
CA PRO A 574 -28.58 5.50 -3.97
C PRO A 574 -29.81 5.14 -3.13
N LEU A 575 -29.75 4.10 -2.31
CA LEU A 575 -30.84 3.73 -1.38
C LEU A 575 -30.85 4.62 -0.13
N MET A 576 -29.73 5.27 0.18
CA MET A 576 -29.66 6.24 1.27
C MET A 576 -30.41 7.52 0.85
N SER A 577 -31.34 7.95 1.71
CA SER A 577 -32.15 9.14 1.45
C SER A 577 -31.33 10.40 1.73
N CYS A 578 -30.83 11.05 0.68
CA CYS A 578 -30.08 12.31 0.79
C CYS A 578 -30.99 13.53 1.00
N SER A 579 -30.40 14.65 1.41
CA SER A 579 -31.10 15.91 1.67
C SER A 579 -31.88 16.42 0.45
N ALA A 580 -31.44 16.16 -0.78
CA ALA A 580 -32.14 16.56 -2.00
C ALA A 580 -33.48 15.83 -2.22
N ARG A 581 -33.69 14.67 -1.61
CA ARG A 581 -34.97 13.94 -1.66
C ARG A 581 -36.00 14.42 -0.64
N LEU A 582 -35.53 15.11 0.41
CA LEU A 582 -36.40 15.56 1.51
C LEU A 582 -37.55 16.46 1.04
N PRO A 583 -37.37 17.47 0.18
CA PRO A 583 -38.47 18.28 -0.33
C PRO A 583 -39.52 17.46 -1.09
N ILE A 584 -39.09 16.48 -1.88
CA ILE A 584 -40.00 15.59 -2.62
C ILE A 584 -40.85 14.75 -1.64
N TYR A 585 -40.20 14.20 -0.61
CA TYR A 585 -40.91 13.44 0.42
C TYR A 585 -41.90 14.30 1.17
N ILE A 586 -41.56 15.53 1.56
CA ILE A 586 -42.44 16.47 2.24
C ILE A 586 -43.66 16.79 1.35
N MET A 587 -43.44 17.05 0.07
CA MET A 587 -44.51 17.36 -0.88
C MET A 587 -45.47 16.17 -1.04
N VAL A 588 -44.92 14.97 -1.32
CA VAL A 588 -45.77 13.77 -1.52
C VAL A 588 -46.52 13.39 -0.24
N ILE A 589 -45.79 13.33 0.90
CA ILE A 589 -46.42 12.97 2.18
C ILE A 589 -47.42 14.02 2.61
N GLY A 590 -47.14 15.30 2.38
CA GLY A 590 -48.02 16.40 2.67
C GLY A 590 -49.32 16.37 1.88
N THR A 591 -49.29 15.88 0.64
CA THR A 591 -50.46 15.80 -0.26
C THR A 591 -51.31 14.57 0.01
N PHE A 592 -50.72 13.42 0.25
CA PHE A 592 -51.46 12.15 0.31
C PHE A 592 -51.80 11.65 1.71
N PHE A 593 -51.14 12.17 2.78
CA PHE A 593 -51.33 11.63 4.14
C PHE A 593 -51.75 12.69 5.16
N ALA A 594 -52.58 12.26 6.11
CA ALA A 594 -53.05 13.11 7.20
C ALA A 594 -51.88 13.55 8.12
N ILE A 595 -51.97 14.74 8.71
CA ILE A 595 -50.92 15.41 9.50
C ILE A 595 -50.33 14.48 10.57
N GLN A 596 -51.18 13.71 11.25
CA GLN A 596 -50.77 12.81 12.35
C GLN A 596 -49.83 11.66 11.92
N TYR A 597 -49.85 11.26 10.65
CA TYR A 597 -49.00 10.15 10.14
C TYR A 597 -47.76 10.62 9.38
N ARG A 598 -47.65 11.91 9.07
CA ARG A 598 -46.57 12.44 8.20
C ARG A 598 -45.17 12.15 8.75
N SER A 599 -44.96 12.38 10.04
CA SER A 599 -43.67 12.12 10.69
C SER A 599 -43.30 10.62 10.71
N LEU A 600 -44.30 9.76 10.99
CA LEU A 600 -44.12 8.32 11.02
C LEU A 600 -43.73 7.77 9.63
N ILE A 601 -44.44 8.23 8.59
CA ILE A 601 -44.17 7.82 7.20
C ILE A 601 -42.79 8.30 6.76
N MET A 602 -42.39 9.54 7.11
CA MET A 602 -41.08 10.07 6.82
C MET A 602 -39.96 9.18 7.40
N VAL A 603 -40.05 8.86 8.70
CA VAL A 603 -39.11 7.98 9.38
C VAL A 603 -39.10 6.59 8.76
N SER A 604 -40.27 6.04 8.42
CA SER A 604 -40.36 4.71 7.82
C SER A 604 -39.66 4.64 6.44
N LEU A 605 -39.73 5.69 5.61
CA LEU A 605 -39.03 5.75 4.33
C LEU A 605 -37.51 5.70 4.50
N TYR A 606 -36.95 6.43 5.48
CA TYR A 606 -35.52 6.36 5.80
C TYR A 606 -35.13 4.96 6.29
N LEU A 607 -35.92 4.36 7.19
CA LEU A 607 -35.64 3.01 7.70
C LEU A 607 -35.72 1.94 6.60
N ILE A 608 -36.67 2.06 5.68
CA ILE A 608 -36.78 1.15 4.53
C ILE A 608 -35.55 1.26 3.64
N GLY A 609 -35.05 2.48 3.37
CA GLY A 609 -33.83 2.70 2.59
C GLY A 609 -32.63 2.02 3.23
N ILE A 610 -32.43 2.21 4.54
CA ILE A 610 -31.35 1.56 5.31
C ILE A 610 -31.49 0.03 5.26
N PHE A 611 -32.71 -0.48 5.51
CA PHE A 611 -32.99 -1.92 5.53
C PHE A 611 -32.69 -2.58 4.17
N LEU A 612 -33.12 -1.95 3.07
CA LEU A 612 -32.81 -2.40 1.71
C LEU A 612 -31.30 -2.38 1.43
N ALA A 613 -30.60 -1.33 1.87
CA ALA A 613 -29.14 -1.26 1.73
C ALA A 613 -28.44 -2.40 2.47
N VAL A 614 -28.88 -2.74 3.69
CA VAL A 614 -28.33 -3.87 4.47
C VAL A 614 -28.62 -5.22 3.79
N ILE A 615 -29.81 -5.43 3.24
CA ILE A 615 -30.13 -6.67 2.53
C ILE A 615 -29.26 -6.81 1.27
N LEU A 616 -29.23 -5.76 0.44
CA LEU A 616 -28.48 -5.79 -0.83
C LEU A 616 -26.98 -5.89 -0.61
N SER A 617 -26.44 -5.40 0.52
CA SER A 617 -25.01 -5.55 0.83
C SER A 617 -24.60 -7.01 1.09
N ARG A 618 -25.56 -7.91 1.39
CA ARG A 618 -25.31 -9.34 1.66
C ARG A 618 -25.47 -10.24 0.44
N ILE A 619 -26.13 -9.76 -0.60
CA ILE A 619 -26.31 -10.47 -1.86
C ILE A 619 -25.08 -10.26 -2.75
#